data_b2f17819c6d4a007476dfeea392a923a
#
_entry.id   b2f17819c6d4a007476dfeea392a923a
#
_cell.length_a   1.000
_cell.length_b   1.000
_cell.length_c   1.000
_cell.angle_alpha   90.00
_cell.angle_beta   90.00
_cell.angle_gamma   90.00
#
_symmetry.space_group_name_H-M   'P 1'
#
loop_
_entity.id
_entity.type
_entity.pdbx_description
1 polymer ?
#
loop_
_entity_poly.entity_id
_entity_poly.type
_entity_poly.pdbx_seq_one_letter_code
_entity_poly.pdbx_strand_id
1 'polypeptide(L)'
;TEFKNQVLKEFFDTVGISHQMSSVRTQQQNGVVERHNQTLVEAARTMLIFSHASLLLWAEAIATACFTQNRSIIHRQFNKTPYELINERKSDILFLHVFDALCYPKNDREDIGKLGTKGDIVFFIGYSTDSCAYRVYNRQTKKIM
;
A
#
# COMPACT_ATOMS: atom_id res chain seq x y z
N THR A 1 -0.16 -6.56 29.96
CA THR A 1 -0.17 -5.55 28.90
C THR A 1 -0.32 -6.25 27.56
N GLU A 2 -1.02 -5.64 26.62
CA GLU A 2 -1.43 -6.20 25.32
C GLU A 2 -0.27 -6.83 24.51
N PHE A 3 0.92 -6.26 24.63
CA PHE A 3 2.13 -6.75 23.94
C PHE A 3 3.07 -7.61 24.81
N LYS A 4 2.70 -7.91 26.07
CA LYS A 4 3.43 -8.78 26.96
C LYS A 4 2.53 -9.94 27.37
N ASN A 5 2.30 -10.88 26.47
CA ASN A 5 1.60 -12.09 26.83
C ASN A 5 2.43 -13.32 26.46
N GLN A 6 2.21 -14.41 27.18
CA GLN A 6 2.92 -15.67 27.04
C GLN A 6 2.74 -16.29 25.65
N VAL A 7 1.53 -16.20 25.12
CA VAL A 7 1.16 -16.75 23.80
C VAL A 7 1.97 -16.08 22.66
N LEU A 8 2.11 -14.75 22.73
CA LEU A 8 2.89 -14.00 21.75
C LEU A 8 4.37 -14.35 21.82
N LYS A 9 4.90 -14.57 23.04
CA LYS A 9 6.29 -14.98 23.24
C LYS A 9 6.53 -16.38 22.66
N GLU A 10 5.67 -17.33 22.95
CA GLU A 10 5.75 -18.70 22.41
C GLU A 10 5.67 -18.70 20.87
N PHE A 11 4.80 -17.87 20.30
CA PHE A 11 4.74 -17.69 18.85
C PHE A 11 6.06 -17.17 18.27
N PHE A 12 6.65 -16.13 18.86
CA PHE A 12 7.94 -15.60 18.39
C PHE A 12 9.05 -16.62 18.52
N ASP A 13 9.08 -17.39 19.62
CA ASP A 13 10.07 -18.44 19.85
C ASP A 13 9.93 -19.59 18.82
N THR A 14 8.70 -19.95 18.43
CA THR A 14 8.46 -20.97 17.38
C THR A 14 8.87 -20.53 15.99
N VAL A 15 8.72 -19.24 15.68
CA VAL A 15 9.09 -18.65 14.36
C VAL A 15 10.58 -18.26 14.32
N GLY A 16 11.28 -18.31 15.46
CA GLY A 16 12.70 -17.89 15.54
C GLY A 16 12.91 -16.37 15.52
N ILE A 17 11.91 -15.61 15.94
CA ILE A 17 11.97 -14.14 16.01
C ILE A 17 12.36 -13.73 17.45
N SER A 18 13.48 -13.03 17.60
CA SER A 18 13.84 -12.44 18.89
C SER A 18 13.03 -11.19 19.17
N HIS A 19 12.19 -11.23 20.20
CA HIS A 19 11.41 -10.07 20.64
C HIS A 19 12.27 -9.17 21.54
N GLN A 20 12.76 -8.06 20.98
CA GLN A 20 13.49 -7.04 21.76
C GLN A 20 12.51 -6.00 22.28
N MET A 21 12.51 -5.81 23.59
CA MET A 21 11.71 -4.77 24.23
C MET A 21 12.51 -3.49 24.38
N SER A 22 11.97 -2.37 23.91
CA SER A 22 12.56 -1.05 24.13
C SER A 22 12.44 -0.65 25.59
N SER A 23 13.45 0.04 26.09
CA SER A 23 13.40 0.62 27.42
C SER A 23 12.41 1.79 27.48
N VAL A 24 11.78 2.01 28.62
CA VAL A 24 10.88 3.13 28.82
C VAL A 24 11.63 4.47 28.61
N ARG A 25 11.05 5.38 27.83
CA ARG A 25 11.59 6.72 27.48
C ARG A 25 12.84 6.73 26.58
N THR A 26 13.13 5.66 25.84
CA THR A 26 14.22 5.62 24.86
C THR A 26 13.67 5.73 23.44
N GLN A 27 13.42 6.95 22.97
CA GLN A 27 12.95 7.23 21.59
C GLN A 27 13.98 6.78 20.54
N GLN A 28 15.27 6.78 20.87
CA GLN A 28 16.34 6.36 19.97
C GLN A 28 16.21 4.91 19.49
N GLN A 29 15.52 4.06 20.25
CA GLN A 29 15.26 2.66 19.85
C GLN A 29 14.19 2.52 18.78
N ASN A 30 13.38 3.55 18.55
CA ASN A 30 12.35 3.61 17.51
C ASN A 30 12.83 4.22 16.19
N GLY A 31 14.09 4.65 16.11
CA GLY A 31 14.61 5.42 14.96
C GLY A 31 14.49 4.71 13.61
N VAL A 32 14.45 3.37 13.57
CA VAL A 32 14.21 2.61 12.33
C VAL A 32 12.77 2.77 11.87
N VAL A 33 11.81 2.60 12.77
CA VAL A 33 10.37 2.71 12.49
C VAL A 33 10.02 4.16 12.08
N GLU A 34 10.56 5.14 12.80
CA GLU A 34 10.37 6.56 12.49
C GLU A 34 10.88 6.91 11.09
N ARG A 35 12.06 6.41 10.72
CA ARG A 35 12.62 6.62 9.38
C ARG A 35 11.78 5.98 8.28
N HIS A 36 11.27 4.77 8.49
CA HIS A 36 10.38 4.12 7.54
C HIS A 36 9.06 4.89 7.40
N ASN A 37 8.47 5.32 8.50
CA ASN A 37 7.26 6.15 8.48
C ASN A 37 7.48 7.47 7.74
N GLN A 38 8.62 8.15 7.99
CA GLN A 38 8.97 9.37 7.28
C GLN A 38 9.07 9.13 5.76
N THR A 39 9.71 8.04 5.33
CA THR A 39 9.83 7.69 3.91
C THR A 39 8.46 7.46 3.27
N LEU A 40 7.54 6.76 3.96
CA LEU A 40 6.18 6.54 3.47
C LEU A 40 5.39 7.85 3.37
N VAL A 41 5.51 8.72 4.37
CA VAL A 41 4.87 10.04 4.37
C VAL A 41 5.38 10.92 3.24
N GLU A 42 6.69 10.93 2.99
CA GLU A 42 7.29 11.66 1.88
C GLU A 42 6.83 11.12 0.52
N ALA A 43 6.78 9.81 0.36
CA ALA A 43 6.27 9.17 -0.87
C ALA A 43 4.80 9.53 -1.11
N ALA A 44 3.93 9.40 -0.10
CA ALA A 44 2.52 9.75 -0.21
C ALA A 44 2.31 11.23 -0.52
N ARG A 45 3.07 12.11 0.12
CA ARG A 45 3.05 13.56 -0.16
C ARG A 45 3.44 13.83 -1.61
N THR A 46 4.50 13.20 -2.08
CA THR A 46 4.96 13.33 -3.47
C THR A 46 3.88 12.87 -4.46
N MET A 47 3.25 11.72 -4.22
CA MET A 47 2.16 11.21 -5.05
C MET A 47 1.01 12.22 -5.13
N LEU A 48 0.55 12.75 -4.00
CA LEU A 48 -0.56 13.70 -3.96
C LEU A 48 -0.24 15.05 -4.62
N ILE A 49 0.98 15.56 -4.46
CA ILE A 49 1.41 16.82 -5.07
C ILE A 49 1.49 16.68 -6.59
N PHE A 50 2.15 15.62 -7.09
CA PHE A 50 2.30 15.41 -8.53
C PHE A 50 0.98 15.14 -9.24
N SER A 51 0.06 14.45 -8.59
CA SER A 51 -1.26 14.13 -9.14
C SER A 51 -2.29 15.26 -8.99
N HIS A 52 -1.97 16.31 -8.22
CA HIS A 52 -2.94 17.32 -7.79
C HIS A 52 -4.20 16.71 -7.16
N ALA A 53 -4.05 15.54 -6.52
CA ALA A 53 -5.14 14.82 -5.90
C ALA A 53 -5.56 15.45 -4.56
N SER A 54 -6.80 15.21 -4.17
CA SER A 54 -7.33 15.70 -2.90
C SER A 54 -6.61 15.04 -1.72
N LEU A 55 -6.37 15.81 -0.66
CA LEU A 55 -5.85 15.29 0.63
C LEU A 55 -6.74 14.21 1.25
N LEU A 56 -8.00 14.09 0.84
CA LEU A 56 -8.89 13.00 1.24
C LEU A 56 -8.34 11.62 0.84
N LEU A 57 -7.48 11.56 -0.17
CA LEU A 57 -6.86 10.32 -0.64
C LEU A 57 -5.53 10.01 0.07
N TRP A 58 -5.22 10.69 1.17
CA TRP A 58 -3.98 10.49 1.93
C TRP A 58 -3.76 9.04 2.36
N ALA A 59 -4.80 8.40 2.90
CA ALA A 59 -4.73 7.01 3.34
C ALA A 59 -4.42 6.05 2.18
N GLU A 60 -5.05 6.27 1.02
CA GLU A 60 -4.81 5.49 -0.19
C GLU A 60 -3.39 5.71 -0.74
N ALA A 61 -2.90 6.94 -0.69
CA ALA A 61 -1.53 7.26 -1.11
C ALA A 61 -0.49 6.56 -0.23
N ILE A 62 -0.67 6.54 1.10
CA ILE A 62 0.21 5.80 2.02
C ILE A 62 0.14 4.29 1.76
N ALA A 63 -1.06 3.74 1.61
CA ALA A 63 -1.25 2.31 1.32
C ALA A 63 -0.57 1.91 0.01
N THR A 64 -0.71 2.74 -1.03
CA THR A 64 -0.07 2.53 -2.33
C THR A 64 1.45 2.66 -2.26
N ALA A 65 1.96 3.63 -1.50
CA ALA A 65 3.39 3.78 -1.25
C ALA A 65 3.96 2.53 -0.56
N CYS A 66 3.30 2.05 0.49
CA CYS A 66 3.69 0.84 1.22
C CYS A 66 3.66 -0.40 0.31
N PHE A 67 2.60 -0.58 -0.46
CA PHE A 67 2.45 -1.69 -1.40
C PHE A 67 3.58 -1.72 -2.44
N THR A 68 3.87 -0.57 -3.05
CA THR A 68 4.91 -0.42 -4.07
C THR A 68 6.29 -0.61 -3.46
N GLN A 69 6.58 -0.01 -2.31
CA GLN A 69 7.87 -0.10 -1.63
C GLN A 69 8.21 -1.55 -1.26
N ASN A 70 7.26 -2.29 -0.72
CA ASN A 70 7.47 -3.69 -0.34
C ASN A 70 7.76 -4.61 -1.53
N ARG A 71 7.36 -4.23 -2.75
CA ARG A 71 7.55 -5.04 -3.98
C ARG A 71 8.68 -4.57 -4.87
N SER A 72 9.15 -3.34 -4.71
CA SER A 72 10.16 -2.75 -5.60
C SER A 72 11.52 -2.55 -4.92
N ILE A 73 11.57 -2.33 -3.60
CA ILE A 73 12.82 -2.08 -2.90
C ILE A 73 13.46 -3.40 -2.46
N ILE A 74 14.69 -3.62 -2.90
CA ILE A 74 15.48 -4.80 -2.54
C ILE A 74 16.22 -4.56 -1.23
N HIS A 75 16.05 -5.46 -0.27
CA HIS A 75 16.79 -5.44 0.98
C HIS A 75 18.24 -5.87 0.74
N ARG A 76 19.20 -4.99 1.07
CA ARG A 76 20.63 -5.20 0.76
C ARG A 76 21.20 -6.51 1.31
N GLN A 77 20.83 -6.89 2.52
CA GLN A 77 21.37 -8.08 3.19
C GLN A 77 20.88 -9.38 2.56
N PHE A 78 19.61 -9.42 2.13
CA PHE A 78 18.98 -10.65 1.63
C PHE A 78 18.90 -10.69 0.10
N ASN A 79 19.20 -9.58 -0.57
CA ASN A 79 19.06 -9.42 -2.02
C ASN A 79 17.66 -9.81 -2.54
N LYS A 80 16.65 -9.58 -1.72
CA LYS A 80 15.23 -9.88 -1.98
C LYS A 80 14.36 -8.71 -1.52
N THR A 81 13.19 -8.58 -2.12
CA THR A 81 12.20 -7.61 -1.64
C THR A 81 11.53 -8.12 -0.36
N PRO A 82 10.98 -7.23 0.51
CA PRO A 82 10.18 -7.65 1.67
C PRO A 82 9.04 -8.61 1.29
N TYR A 83 8.41 -8.37 0.14
CA TYR A 83 7.37 -9.26 -0.38
C TYR A 83 7.89 -10.67 -0.67
N GLU A 84 9.07 -10.79 -1.30
CA GLU A 84 9.70 -12.08 -1.59
C GLU A 84 10.15 -12.82 -0.33
N LEU A 85 10.56 -12.09 0.70
CA LEU A 85 10.96 -12.70 1.99
C LEU A 85 9.78 -13.35 2.71
N ILE A 86 8.59 -12.75 2.62
CA ILE A 86 7.39 -13.23 3.32
C ILE A 86 6.66 -14.31 2.50
N ASN A 87 6.56 -14.10 1.17
CA ASN A 87 5.71 -14.96 0.32
C ASN A 87 6.51 -16.02 -0.45
N GLU A 88 7.84 -16.06 -0.33
CA GLU A 88 8.77 -16.99 -0.97
C GLU A 88 8.68 -17.02 -2.52
N ARG A 89 8.04 -16.03 -3.12
CA ARG A 89 7.87 -15.89 -4.57
C ARG A 89 8.21 -14.47 -5.02
N LYS A 90 8.72 -14.35 -6.23
CA LYS A 90 9.02 -13.05 -6.85
C LYS A 90 7.74 -12.24 -7.04
N SER A 91 7.86 -10.95 -6.76
CA SER A 91 6.80 -9.98 -7.07
C SER A 91 6.78 -9.72 -8.57
N ASP A 92 5.61 -9.80 -9.19
CA ASP A 92 5.40 -9.27 -10.53
C ASP A 92 5.15 -7.77 -10.41
N ILE A 93 5.99 -6.97 -11.05
CA ILE A 93 5.89 -5.50 -11.05
C ILE A 93 5.16 -4.94 -12.28
N LEU A 94 4.78 -5.79 -13.23
CA LEU A 94 4.11 -5.37 -14.48
C LEU A 94 2.73 -4.73 -14.22
N PHE A 95 2.09 -5.09 -13.11
CA PHE A 95 0.78 -4.55 -12.73
C PHE A 95 0.87 -3.29 -11.83
N LEU A 96 2.08 -2.78 -11.60
CA LEU A 96 2.22 -1.52 -10.87
C LEU A 96 1.87 -0.34 -11.77
N HIS A 97 0.98 0.52 -11.29
CA HIS A 97 0.52 1.71 -12.00
C HIS A 97 0.88 2.99 -11.23
N VAL A 98 0.96 4.08 -11.96
CA VAL A 98 1.21 5.40 -11.39
C VAL A 98 -0.04 5.87 -10.64
N PHE A 99 0.14 6.38 -9.43
CA PHE A 99 -0.94 6.95 -8.62
C PHE A 99 -1.64 8.09 -9.40
N ASP A 100 -2.96 8.11 -9.35
CA ASP A 100 -3.83 9.03 -10.09
C ASP A 100 -3.78 8.88 -11.63
N ALA A 101 -3.25 7.77 -12.15
CA ALA A 101 -3.32 7.47 -13.58
C ALA A 101 -4.79 7.36 -14.03
N LEU A 102 -5.06 7.93 -15.20
CA LEU A 102 -6.40 7.93 -15.80
C LEU A 102 -6.79 6.50 -16.21
N CYS A 103 -7.97 6.08 -15.78
CA CYS A 103 -8.51 4.75 -16.05
C CYS A 103 -9.92 4.85 -16.62
N TYR A 104 -10.28 3.87 -17.45
CA TYR A 104 -11.60 3.74 -18.07
C TYR A 104 -12.14 2.34 -17.76
N PRO A 105 -12.77 2.13 -16.60
CA PRO A 105 -13.38 0.83 -16.30
C PRO A 105 -14.48 0.57 -17.32
N LYS A 106 -14.48 -0.63 -17.90
CA LYS A 106 -15.51 -1.07 -18.81
C LYS A 106 -16.84 -1.16 -18.06
N ASN A 107 -17.85 -0.52 -18.57
CA ASN A 107 -19.19 -0.60 -18.01
C ASN A 107 -19.88 -1.84 -18.62
N ASP A 108 -20.17 -2.85 -17.80
CA ASP A 108 -20.81 -4.10 -18.22
C ASP A 108 -22.36 -4.00 -18.22
N ARG A 109 -22.92 -2.81 -18.10
CA ARG A 109 -24.38 -2.64 -18.14
C ARG A 109 -24.89 -2.93 -19.54
N GLU A 110 -25.75 -3.94 -19.63
CA GLU A 110 -26.42 -4.38 -20.88
C GLU A 110 -27.31 -3.27 -21.49
N ASP A 111 -27.68 -2.25 -20.70
CA ASP A 111 -28.57 -1.14 -21.10
C ASP A 111 -27.86 0.15 -21.52
N ILE A 112 -26.61 0.09 -21.98
CA ILE A 112 -25.98 1.28 -22.55
C ILE A 112 -26.56 1.53 -23.92
N GLY A 113 -27.50 2.48 -24.01
CA GLY A 113 -28.05 2.92 -25.30
C GLY A 113 -26.95 3.37 -26.27
N LYS A 114 -27.23 3.40 -27.59
CA LYS A 114 -26.28 3.71 -28.67
C LYS A 114 -25.42 4.95 -28.44
N LEU A 115 -25.86 5.90 -27.61
CA LEU A 115 -25.19 7.19 -27.30
C LEU A 115 -24.67 7.26 -25.86
N GLY A 116 -24.77 6.17 -25.06
CA GLY A 116 -24.26 6.13 -23.69
C GLY A 116 -22.73 6.03 -23.65
N THR A 117 -22.11 6.62 -22.64
CA THR A 117 -20.67 6.51 -22.40
C THR A 117 -20.31 5.07 -22.08
N LYS A 118 -19.36 4.50 -22.81
CA LYS A 118 -18.90 3.11 -22.63
C LYS A 118 -18.13 2.87 -21.33
N GLY A 119 -17.81 3.90 -20.58
CA GLY A 119 -17.10 3.83 -19.30
C GLY A 119 -17.02 5.20 -18.64
N ASP A 120 -16.87 5.19 -17.35
CA ASP A 120 -16.64 6.38 -16.54
C ASP A 120 -15.15 6.75 -16.54
N ILE A 121 -14.86 8.03 -16.38
CA ILE A 121 -13.50 8.50 -16.15
C ILE A 121 -13.19 8.34 -14.66
N VAL A 122 -12.23 7.49 -14.34
CA VAL A 122 -11.77 7.27 -12.97
C VAL A 122 -10.25 7.33 -12.88
N PHE A 123 -9.74 7.43 -11.67
CA PHE A 123 -8.33 7.58 -11.40
C PHE A 123 -7.84 6.44 -10.54
N PHE A 124 -6.71 5.85 -10.89
CA PHE A 124 -6.09 4.79 -10.12
C PHE A 124 -5.57 5.32 -8.78
N ILE A 125 -5.97 4.72 -7.67
CA ILE A 125 -5.56 5.13 -6.33
C ILE A 125 -4.87 4.04 -5.52
N GLY A 126 -4.90 2.79 -5.97
CA GLY A 126 -4.22 1.73 -5.24
C GLY A 126 -4.63 0.31 -5.60
N TYR A 127 -4.30 -0.59 -4.71
CA TYR A 127 -4.49 -2.02 -4.84
C TYR A 127 -5.41 -2.55 -3.74
N SER A 128 -6.24 -3.52 -4.07
CA SER A 128 -7.03 -4.24 -3.07
C SER A 128 -6.13 -5.10 -2.19
N THR A 129 -6.46 -5.22 -0.91
CA THR A 129 -5.78 -6.13 0.02
C THR A 129 -6.21 -7.57 -0.15
N ASP A 130 -7.46 -7.80 -0.53
CA ASP A 130 -8.12 -9.10 -0.50
C ASP A 130 -8.28 -9.74 -1.89
N SER A 131 -8.02 -8.97 -2.92
CA SER A 131 -8.17 -9.41 -4.31
C SER A 131 -7.08 -8.83 -5.22
N CYS A 132 -6.92 -9.40 -6.42
CA CYS A 132 -6.03 -8.85 -7.44
C CYS A 132 -6.63 -7.63 -8.17
N ALA A 133 -7.59 -6.94 -7.56
CA ALA A 133 -8.27 -5.80 -8.16
C ALA A 133 -7.55 -4.48 -7.89
N TYR A 134 -7.75 -3.52 -8.77
CA TYR A 134 -7.32 -2.15 -8.59
C TYR A 134 -8.39 -1.35 -7.85
N ARG A 135 -7.95 -0.40 -7.03
CA ARG A 135 -8.83 0.60 -6.42
C ARG A 135 -8.80 1.85 -7.27
N VAL A 136 -9.97 2.34 -7.63
CA VAL A 136 -10.11 3.52 -8.47
C VAL A 136 -11.04 4.54 -7.84
N TYR A 137 -10.79 5.82 -8.10
CA TYR A 137 -11.56 6.93 -7.57
C TYR A 137 -12.28 7.67 -8.68
N ASN A 138 -13.60 7.83 -8.56
CA ASN A 138 -14.39 8.63 -9.46
C ASN A 138 -14.54 10.04 -8.88
N ARG A 139 -13.96 11.06 -9.55
CA ARG A 139 -13.99 12.46 -9.11
C ARG A 139 -15.37 13.09 -9.16
N GLN A 140 -16.25 12.61 -10.06
CA GLN A 140 -17.61 13.15 -10.20
C GLN A 140 -18.51 12.65 -9.07
N THR A 141 -18.52 11.34 -8.83
CA THR A 141 -19.36 10.72 -7.78
C THR A 141 -18.72 10.76 -6.41
N LYS A 142 -17.41 11.09 -6.31
CA LYS A 142 -16.58 11.06 -5.09
C LYS A 142 -16.58 9.69 -4.41
N LYS A 143 -16.71 8.62 -5.19
CA LYS A 143 -16.70 7.24 -4.69
C LYS A 143 -15.42 6.53 -5.07
N ILE A 144 -14.98 5.66 -4.17
CA ILE A 144 -13.91 4.66 -4.41
C ILE A 144 -14.61 3.35 -4.81
N MET A 145 -14.07 2.70 -5.83
CA MET A 145 -14.53 1.42 -6.35
C MET A 145 -13.37 0.43 -6.40
#